data_6fecb7f72340bb3b6d44bf53e02aecb4
#
_entry.id   6fecb7f72340bb3b6d44bf53e02aecb4
#
_cell.length_a   1.000
_cell.length_b   1.000
_cell.length_c   1.000
_cell.angle_alpha   90.00
_cell.angle_beta   90.00
_cell.angle_gamma   90.00
#
_symmetry.space_group_name_H-M   'P 1'
#
loop_
_entity.id
_entity.type
_entity.pdbx_description
1 polymer ?
#
loop_
_entity_poly.entity_id
_entity_poly.type
_entity_poly.pdbx_seq_one_letter_code
_entity_poly.pdbx_strand_id
1 'polypeptide(L)'
;MDEHVSKFESSNTGRQYSITRKYNCLSRWVVYVVTCTTCKIQYVGQTTQEMRRRHYGHRSDIRNGVEGLGSHLRYMHGQGLDLKPDANLNACMDSFRLAVVASFRPPSSPEEEEASQNHLDRIEADLQKRLRCMFENGAMNLRDEDKRRRRN
;
A
#
# COMPACT_ATOMS: atom_id res chain seq x y z
N MET A 1 4.55 11.37 11.33
CA MET A 1 4.65 11.07 9.88
C MET A 1 5.13 12.33 9.19
N ASP A 2 6.38 12.74 9.46
CA ASP A 2 6.92 14.07 9.09
C ASP A 2 8.22 14.03 8.26
N GLU A 3 8.63 12.86 7.79
CA GLU A 3 9.73 12.80 6.82
C GLU A 3 9.13 12.83 5.41
N HIS A 4 9.38 13.93 4.71
CA HIS A 4 9.13 14.02 3.28
C HIS A 4 10.05 13.05 2.56
N VAL A 5 9.58 11.83 2.37
CA VAL A 5 10.27 10.84 1.54
C VAL A 5 10.31 11.39 0.12
N SER A 6 11.47 11.83 -0.34
CA SER A 6 11.68 12.37 -1.69
C SER A 6 11.99 11.27 -2.71
N LYS A 7 12.34 10.07 -2.24
CA LYS A 7 12.69 8.91 -3.06
C LYS A 7 12.28 7.64 -2.36
N PHE A 8 11.90 6.61 -3.11
CA PHE A 8 11.79 5.25 -2.61
C PHE A 8 12.55 4.30 -3.55
N GLU A 9 12.95 3.16 -3.05
CA GLU A 9 13.71 2.16 -3.78
C GLU A 9 12.92 0.85 -3.90
N SER A 10 12.97 0.24 -5.09
CA SER A 10 12.48 -1.12 -5.26
C SER A 10 13.41 -2.09 -4.57
N SER A 11 12.92 -2.82 -3.59
CA SER A 11 13.70 -3.84 -2.88
C SER A 11 14.08 -5.02 -3.75
N ASN A 12 13.36 -5.26 -4.85
CA ASN A 12 13.64 -6.36 -5.77
C ASN A 12 14.62 -6.01 -6.88
N THR A 13 14.68 -4.73 -7.29
CA THR A 13 15.48 -4.30 -8.44
C THR A 13 16.55 -3.28 -8.08
N GLY A 14 16.53 -2.72 -6.86
CA GLY A 14 17.43 -1.63 -6.44
C GLY A 14 17.16 -0.30 -7.17
N ARG A 15 16.18 -0.23 -8.04
CA ARG A 15 15.87 0.99 -8.79
C ARG A 15 15.26 2.04 -7.89
N GLN A 16 15.78 3.26 -7.94
CA GLN A 16 15.25 4.40 -7.23
C GLN A 16 14.19 5.14 -8.05
N TYR A 17 13.15 5.59 -7.38
CA TYR A 17 12.04 6.36 -7.91
C TYR A 17 11.93 7.69 -7.15
N SER A 18 11.87 8.79 -7.89
CA SER A 18 11.71 10.12 -7.28
C SER A 18 10.24 10.41 -7.00
N ILE A 19 9.99 11.00 -5.84
CA ILE A 19 8.67 11.51 -5.45
C ILE A 19 8.69 13.02 -5.65
N THR A 20 7.92 13.51 -6.61
CA THR A 20 7.98 14.91 -7.05
C THR A 20 7.05 15.84 -6.31
N ARG A 21 6.14 15.32 -5.48
CA ARG A 21 5.13 16.12 -4.77
C ARG A 21 5.14 15.84 -3.27
N LYS A 22 4.76 16.84 -2.49
CA LYS A 22 4.53 16.69 -1.05
C LYS A 22 3.15 16.10 -0.82
N TYR A 23 3.07 15.07 0.00
CA TYR A 23 1.84 14.40 0.39
C TYR A 23 1.69 14.44 1.90
N ASN A 24 0.45 14.36 2.37
CA ASN A 24 0.13 14.31 3.78
C ASN A 24 -0.99 13.29 4.06
N CYS A 25 -1.36 13.15 5.31
CA CYS A 25 -2.39 12.21 5.73
C CYS A 25 -3.81 12.52 5.20
N LEU A 26 -4.04 13.73 4.67
CA LEU A 26 -5.30 14.14 4.06
C LEU A 26 -5.31 13.95 2.54
N SER A 27 -4.18 13.60 1.93
CA SER A 27 -4.10 13.35 0.49
C SER A 27 -5.06 12.24 0.08
N ARG A 28 -5.75 12.46 -1.03
CA ARG A 28 -6.74 11.57 -1.63
C ARG A 28 -6.32 11.22 -3.06
N TRP A 29 -6.97 10.21 -3.65
CA TRP A 29 -6.69 9.79 -5.04
C TRP A 29 -5.20 9.53 -5.22
N VAL A 30 -4.66 8.64 -4.42
CA VAL A 30 -3.21 8.38 -4.36
C VAL A 30 -2.88 6.93 -4.63
N VAL A 31 -1.70 6.72 -5.21
CA VAL A 31 -1.02 5.43 -5.24
C VAL A 31 0.15 5.50 -4.27
N TYR A 32 0.32 4.46 -3.47
CA TYR A 32 1.34 4.40 -2.42
C TYR A 32 2.05 3.05 -2.41
N VAL A 33 3.27 3.06 -1.91
CA VAL A 33 4.08 1.85 -1.67
C VAL A 33 4.32 1.71 -0.18
N VAL A 34 4.09 0.52 0.34
CA VAL A 34 4.46 0.15 1.71
C VAL A 34 5.62 -0.83 1.64
N THR A 35 6.68 -0.55 2.36
CA THR A 35 7.87 -1.39 2.44
C THR A 35 8.02 -1.93 3.86
N CYS A 36 8.09 -3.25 4.01
CA CYS A 36 8.48 -3.87 5.27
C CYS A 36 9.95 -3.57 5.57
N THR A 37 10.24 -3.00 6.74
CA THR A 37 11.62 -2.64 7.11
C THR A 37 12.49 -3.85 7.41
N THR A 38 11.88 -4.97 7.76
CA THR A 38 12.58 -6.21 8.13
C THR A 38 12.94 -7.05 6.92
N CYS A 39 11.94 -7.48 6.14
CA CYS A 39 12.16 -8.39 5.00
C CYS A 39 12.25 -7.66 3.64
N LYS A 40 12.05 -6.35 3.62
CA LYS A 40 12.10 -5.48 2.42
C LYS A 40 11.01 -5.78 1.38
N ILE A 41 10.08 -6.69 1.64
CA ILE A 41 8.95 -6.94 0.74
C ILE A 41 8.09 -5.69 0.63
N GLN A 42 7.61 -5.41 -0.58
CA GLN A 42 6.83 -4.23 -0.90
C GLN A 42 5.40 -4.59 -1.29
N TYR A 43 4.51 -3.69 -0.94
CA TYR A 43 3.10 -3.69 -1.32
C TYR A 43 2.78 -2.38 -2.03
N VAL A 44 2.13 -2.45 -3.18
CA VAL A 44 1.57 -1.29 -3.88
C VAL A 44 0.07 -1.28 -3.68
N GLY A 45 -0.45 -0.14 -3.30
CA GLY A 45 -1.89 0.05 -3.12
C GLY A 45 -2.33 1.43 -3.58
N GLN A 46 -3.63 1.57 -3.71
CA GLN A 46 -4.27 2.83 -4.05
C GLN A 46 -5.41 3.14 -3.10
N THR A 47 -5.79 4.41 -3.03
CA THR A 47 -7.00 4.84 -2.32
C THR A 47 -7.54 6.12 -2.90
N THR A 48 -8.86 6.20 -3.01
CA THR A 48 -9.61 7.43 -3.34
C THR A 48 -9.93 8.23 -2.08
N GLN A 49 -9.83 7.60 -0.91
CA GLN A 49 -10.06 8.22 0.39
C GLN A 49 -8.79 8.91 0.91
N GLU A 50 -8.93 9.64 2.01
CA GLU A 50 -7.78 10.21 2.71
C GLU A 50 -6.81 9.12 3.19
N MET A 51 -5.52 9.37 3.05
CA MET A 51 -4.48 8.42 3.47
C MET A 51 -4.59 7.99 4.93
N ARG A 52 -5.02 8.89 5.82
CA ARG A 52 -5.26 8.53 7.23
C ARG A 52 -6.32 7.43 7.37
N ARG A 53 -7.42 7.49 6.58
CA ARG A 53 -8.46 6.44 6.59
C ARG A 53 -7.92 5.12 6.06
N ARG A 54 -7.13 5.18 4.99
CA ARG A 54 -6.48 3.98 4.45
C ARG A 54 -5.49 3.36 5.44
N HIS A 55 -4.75 4.19 6.16
CA HIS A 55 -3.86 3.73 7.24
C HIS A 55 -4.63 3.00 8.34
N TYR A 56 -5.79 3.52 8.78
CA TYR A 56 -6.66 2.82 9.72
C TYR A 56 -7.19 1.50 9.15
N GLY A 57 -7.53 1.48 7.86
CA GLY A 57 -7.90 0.26 7.15
C GLY A 57 -6.80 -0.81 7.24
N HIS A 58 -5.55 -0.43 6.99
CA HIS A 58 -4.41 -1.34 7.12
C HIS A 58 -4.25 -1.88 8.55
N ARG A 59 -4.46 -1.06 9.55
CA ARG A 59 -4.47 -1.54 10.95
C ARG A 59 -5.52 -2.62 11.19
N SER A 60 -6.71 -2.43 10.64
CA SER A 60 -7.79 -3.43 10.71
C SER A 60 -7.43 -4.70 9.94
N ASP A 61 -6.88 -4.55 8.73
CA ASP A 61 -6.45 -5.68 7.90
C ASP A 61 -5.39 -6.54 8.61
N ILE A 62 -4.42 -5.90 9.28
CA ILE A 62 -3.39 -6.59 10.06
C ILE A 62 -4.00 -7.32 11.24
N ARG A 63 -4.87 -6.65 12.02
CA ARG A 63 -5.54 -7.25 13.18
C ARG A 63 -6.34 -8.48 12.80
N ASN A 64 -6.98 -8.45 11.66
CA ASN A 64 -7.84 -9.54 11.16
C ASN A 64 -7.10 -10.54 10.26
N GLY A 65 -5.83 -10.31 9.94
CA GLY A 65 -5.03 -11.15 9.05
C GLY A 65 -5.57 -11.17 7.62
N VAL A 66 -6.15 -10.07 7.17
CA VAL A 66 -6.63 -9.92 5.80
C VAL A 66 -5.46 -9.91 4.83
N GLU A 67 -5.64 -10.50 3.67
CA GLU A 67 -4.62 -10.73 2.66
C GLU A 67 -3.82 -9.49 2.24
N GLY A 68 -2.68 -9.75 1.63
CA GLY A 68 -1.72 -8.72 1.28
C GLY A 68 -0.91 -8.27 2.50
N LEU A 69 -0.98 -6.99 2.83
CA LEU A 69 -0.22 -6.41 3.94
C LEU A 69 -0.59 -7.00 5.30
N GLY A 70 -1.89 -7.24 5.53
CA GLY A 70 -2.38 -7.83 6.78
C GLY A 70 -1.86 -9.25 6.99
N SER A 71 -1.96 -10.10 5.97
CA SER A 71 -1.41 -11.47 6.00
C SER A 71 0.09 -11.47 6.21
N HIS A 72 0.82 -10.64 5.46
CA HIS A 72 2.27 -10.56 5.59
C HIS A 72 2.69 -10.27 7.01
N LEU A 73 2.11 -9.24 7.61
CA LEU A 73 2.46 -8.86 8.98
C LEU A 73 2.11 -9.91 10.01
N ARG A 74 0.89 -10.42 9.92
CA ARG A 74 0.42 -11.40 10.88
C ARG A 74 1.21 -12.69 10.84
N TYR A 75 1.48 -13.21 9.63
CA TYR A 75 2.09 -14.53 9.48
C TYR A 75 3.61 -14.50 9.42
N MET A 76 4.21 -13.42 8.92
CA MET A 76 5.67 -13.33 8.81
C MET A 76 6.33 -12.68 10.01
N HIS A 77 5.67 -11.71 10.64
CA HIS A 77 6.25 -10.92 11.72
C HIS A 77 5.45 -10.93 13.02
N GLY A 78 4.20 -11.33 12.97
CA GLY A 78 3.29 -11.36 14.11
C GLY A 78 2.93 -12.74 14.62
N GLN A 79 3.65 -13.79 14.20
CA GLN A 79 3.38 -15.16 14.66
C GLN A 79 3.51 -15.25 16.19
N GLY A 80 2.43 -15.67 16.85
CA GLY A 80 2.35 -15.79 18.30
C GLY A 80 2.06 -14.48 19.04
N LEU A 81 1.95 -13.33 18.36
CA LEU A 81 1.52 -12.09 18.98
C LEU A 81 -0.01 -12.00 18.98
N ASP A 82 -0.58 -11.70 20.13
CA ASP A 82 -1.95 -11.22 20.19
C ASP A 82 -1.98 -9.76 19.69
N LEU A 83 -2.58 -9.54 18.52
CA LEU A 83 -2.68 -8.23 17.88
C LEU A 83 -3.90 -7.42 18.37
N LYS A 84 -4.69 -7.95 19.31
CA LYS A 84 -5.81 -7.19 19.91
C LYS A 84 -5.33 -5.98 20.72
N PRO A 85 -4.28 -6.07 21.55
CA PRO A 85 -3.74 -4.90 22.20
C PRO A 85 -3.13 -3.92 21.18
N ASP A 86 -3.52 -2.65 21.29
CA ASP A 86 -3.02 -1.60 20.38
C ASP A 86 -1.49 -1.45 20.42
N ALA A 87 -0.83 -1.73 21.55
CA ALA A 87 0.61 -1.70 21.66
C ALA A 87 1.31 -2.67 20.70
N ASN A 88 0.82 -3.92 20.61
CA ASN A 88 1.37 -4.93 19.70
C ASN A 88 1.09 -4.56 18.24
N LEU A 89 -0.11 -4.06 17.96
CA LEU A 89 -0.48 -3.61 16.62
C LEU A 89 0.38 -2.42 16.18
N ASN A 90 0.65 -1.46 17.08
CA ASN A 90 1.51 -0.32 16.80
C ASN A 90 2.94 -0.77 16.49
N ALA A 91 3.51 -1.69 17.29
CA ALA A 91 4.83 -2.26 17.03
C ALA A 91 4.92 -2.93 15.64
N CYS A 92 3.86 -3.63 15.22
CA CYS A 92 3.79 -4.17 13.87
C CYS A 92 3.72 -3.07 12.81
N MET A 93 2.94 -2.02 13.04
CA MET A 93 2.83 -0.87 12.11
C MET A 93 4.14 -0.11 11.96
N ASP A 94 4.94 0.00 13.02
CA ASP A 94 6.26 0.64 13.01
C ASP A 94 7.28 -0.11 12.14
N SER A 95 7.00 -1.38 11.81
CA SER A 95 7.80 -2.18 10.88
C SER A 95 7.61 -1.79 9.41
N PHE A 96 6.81 -0.77 9.12
CA PHE A 96 6.55 -0.33 7.76
C PHE A 96 6.98 1.10 7.48
N ARG A 97 7.40 1.32 6.24
CA ARG A 97 7.56 2.64 5.66
C ARG A 97 6.54 2.79 4.53
N LEU A 98 5.78 3.87 4.57
CA LEU A 98 4.80 4.22 3.54
C LEU A 98 5.30 5.41 2.74
N ALA A 99 5.29 5.28 1.42
CA ALA A 99 5.61 6.34 0.48
C ALA A 99 4.43 6.55 -0.49
N VAL A 100 3.88 7.76 -0.56
CA VAL A 100 2.93 8.12 -1.60
C VAL A 100 3.71 8.48 -2.86
N VAL A 101 3.45 7.77 -3.95
CA VAL A 101 4.25 7.87 -5.18
C VAL A 101 3.53 8.61 -6.30
N ALA A 102 2.21 8.66 -6.26
CA ALA A 102 1.39 9.44 -7.18
C ALA A 102 0.13 9.96 -6.49
N SER A 103 -0.35 11.12 -6.89
CA SER A 103 -1.68 11.61 -6.53
C SER A 103 -2.29 12.41 -7.67
N PHE A 104 -3.61 12.42 -7.70
CA PHE A 104 -4.39 13.07 -8.71
C PHE A 104 -5.33 14.09 -8.05
N ARG A 105 -5.74 15.07 -8.85
CA ARG A 105 -6.82 15.97 -8.43
C ARG A 105 -8.09 15.14 -8.24
N PRO A 106 -8.85 15.35 -7.15
CA PRO A 106 -10.17 14.75 -7.01
C PRO A 106 -11.05 15.10 -8.22
N PRO A 107 -11.79 14.12 -8.77
CA PRO A 107 -12.68 14.35 -9.89
C PRO A 107 -13.80 15.32 -9.54
N SER A 108 -14.28 16.06 -10.52
CA SER A 108 -15.37 17.06 -10.38
C SER A 108 -16.71 16.52 -10.92
N SER A 109 -16.70 15.41 -11.66
CA SER A 109 -17.90 14.78 -12.21
C SER A 109 -17.80 13.25 -12.16
N PRO A 110 -18.93 12.52 -12.28
CA PRO A 110 -18.92 11.05 -12.34
C PRO A 110 -18.08 10.49 -13.51
N GLU A 111 -18.08 11.16 -14.65
CA GLU A 111 -17.30 10.73 -15.82
C GLU A 111 -15.79 10.89 -15.55
N GLU A 112 -15.40 12.00 -14.89
CA GLU A 112 -14.02 12.19 -14.43
C GLU A 112 -13.64 11.18 -13.36
N GLU A 113 -14.57 10.74 -12.51
CA GLU A 113 -14.33 9.76 -11.46
C GLU A 113 -13.94 8.41 -12.08
N GLU A 114 -14.68 7.93 -13.08
CA GLU A 114 -14.35 6.68 -13.77
C GLU A 114 -12.98 6.76 -14.46
N ALA A 115 -12.71 7.87 -15.16
CA ALA A 115 -11.43 8.08 -15.83
C ALA A 115 -10.26 8.13 -14.83
N SER A 116 -10.45 8.79 -13.68
CA SER A 116 -9.47 8.90 -12.62
C SER A 116 -9.22 7.56 -11.95
N GLN A 117 -10.27 6.75 -11.71
CA GLN A 117 -10.14 5.40 -11.16
C GLN A 117 -9.35 4.50 -12.12
N ASN A 118 -9.68 4.49 -13.40
CA ASN A 118 -8.96 3.74 -14.41
C ASN A 118 -7.48 4.15 -14.49
N HIS A 119 -7.19 5.42 -14.25
CA HIS A 119 -5.81 5.91 -14.24
C HIS A 119 -5.05 5.43 -12.99
N LEU A 120 -5.66 5.46 -11.80
CA LEU A 120 -5.11 4.89 -10.57
C LEU A 120 -4.81 3.40 -10.76
N ASP A 121 -5.76 2.64 -11.30
CA ASP A 121 -5.62 1.21 -11.54
C ASP A 121 -4.42 0.89 -12.45
N ARG A 122 -4.22 1.69 -13.51
CA ARG A 122 -3.06 1.54 -14.41
C ARG A 122 -1.74 1.80 -13.71
N ILE A 123 -1.66 2.86 -12.92
CA ILE A 123 -0.41 3.19 -12.20
C ILE A 123 -0.12 2.14 -11.14
N GLU A 124 -1.13 1.69 -10.39
CA GLU A 124 -0.97 0.61 -9.42
C GLU A 124 -0.42 -0.65 -10.10
N ALA A 125 -1.05 -1.08 -11.21
CA ALA A 125 -0.64 -2.27 -11.94
C ALA A 125 0.77 -2.14 -12.54
N ASP A 126 1.12 -0.98 -13.10
CA ASP A 126 2.46 -0.71 -13.63
C ASP A 126 3.54 -0.76 -12.53
N LEU A 127 3.26 -0.14 -11.39
CA LEU A 127 4.16 -0.17 -10.24
C LEU A 127 4.31 -1.58 -9.67
N GLN A 128 3.22 -2.35 -9.56
CA GLN A 128 3.28 -3.74 -9.11
C GLN A 128 4.22 -4.57 -9.99
N LYS A 129 4.15 -4.40 -11.32
CA LYS A 129 5.06 -5.06 -12.26
C LYS A 129 6.51 -4.59 -12.09
N ARG A 130 6.72 -3.28 -12.06
CA ARG A 130 8.07 -2.69 -11.96
C ARG A 130 8.76 -3.03 -10.65
N LEU A 131 8.03 -3.06 -9.55
CA LEU A 131 8.54 -3.41 -8.23
C LEU A 131 8.53 -4.92 -7.98
N ARG A 132 7.97 -5.71 -8.90
CA ARG A 132 7.75 -7.15 -8.74
C ARG A 132 7.02 -7.51 -7.44
N CYS A 133 5.99 -6.72 -7.12
CA CYS A 133 5.20 -6.88 -5.89
C CYS A 133 4.08 -7.93 -6.01
N MET A 134 4.07 -8.74 -7.06
CA MET A 134 3.06 -9.78 -7.24
C MET A 134 3.39 -11.01 -6.40
N PHE A 135 2.38 -11.70 -5.93
CA PHE A 135 2.48 -12.83 -5.01
C PHE A 135 3.45 -13.94 -5.49
N GLU A 136 3.54 -14.16 -6.81
CA GLU A 136 4.49 -15.13 -7.42
C GLU A 136 5.95 -14.87 -7.07
N ASN A 137 6.29 -13.64 -6.72
CA ASN A 137 7.65 -13.26 -6.35
C ASN A 137 7.84 -13.19 -4.82
N GLY A 138 6.94 -13.81 -4.05
CA GLY A 138 6.96 -13.72 -2.59
C GLY A 138 6.49 -12.37 -2.03
N ALA A 139 5.75 -11.60 -2.84
CA ALA A 139 5.30 -10.27 -2.48
C ALA A 139 3.88 -10.25 -1.89
N MET A 140 3.43 -9.06 -1.49
CA MET A 140 2.17 -8.87 -0.76
C MET A 140 0.96 -8.59 -1.64
N ASN A 141 1.14 -8.32 -2.93
CA ASN A 141 0.03 -8.05 -3.83
C ASN A 141 -0.54 -9.33 -4.44
N LEU A 142 -1.87 -9.42 -4.45
CA LEU A 142 -2.58 -10.50 -5.13
C LEU A 142 -2.54 -10.30 -6.66
N ARG A 143 -2.63 -11.40 -7.41
CA ARG A 143 -2.83 -11.35 -8.85
C ARG A 143 -4.17 -10.68 -9.18
N ASP A 144 -4.25 -10.02 -10.33
CA ASP A 144 -5.48 -9.37 -10.78
C ASP A 144 -6.68 -10.34 -10.90
N GLU A 145 -6.44 -11.60 -11.23
CA GLU A 145 -7.46 -12.64 -11.30
C GLU A 145 -8.10 -12.91 -9.94
N ASP A 146 -7.31 -12.93 -8.88
CA ASP A 146 -7.79 -13.16 -7.53
C ASP A 146 -8.56 -11.94 -7.00
N LYS A 147 -8.19 -10.73 -7.43
CA LYS A 147 -8.92 -9.50 -7.12
C LYS A 147 -10.32 -9.49 -7.75
N ARG A 148 -10.46 -10.02 -8.99
CA ARG A 148 -11.76 -10.09 -9.71
C ARG A 148 -12.72 -11.08 -9.07
N ARG A 149 -12.25 -12.25 -8.62
CA ARG A 149 -13.06 -13.28 -7.95
C ARG A 149 -13.71 -12.82 -6.66
N ARG A 150 -13.20 -11.77 -6.01
CA ARG A 150 -13.69 -11.25 -4.74
C ARG A 150 -14.68 -10.10 -4.87
N ARG A 151 -14.79 -9.50 -6.04
CA ARG A 151 -15.77 -8.44 -6.33
C ARG A 151 -17.12 -8.99 -6.79
N ASN A 152 -17.21 -10.29 -7.02
CA ASN A 152 -18.42 -11.06 -7.34
C ASN A 152 -18.85 -11.90 -6.13
#